data_27a9135c1110d87367a03c7a87717b5c
#
_entry.id   27a9135c1110d87367a03c7a87717b5c
#
_cell.length_a   1.000
_cell.length_b   1.000
_cell.length_c   1.000
_cell.angle_alpha   90.00
_cell.angle_beta   90.00
_cell.angle_gamma   90.00
#
_symmetry.space_group_name_H-M   'P 1'
#
loop_
_entity.id
_entity.type
_entity.pdbx_description
1 polymer ?
#
loop_
_entity_poly.entity_id
_entity_poly.type
_entity_poly.pdbx_seq_one_letter_code
_entity_poly.pdbx_strand_id
1 'polypeptide(L)'
;MSETDEAPASRGRLRGALPSSRRGRLSLISALVLALAGTGLGTWAADTWPWPKDRYCWGAWEEDSGPDFLGDEAFGDDDDGSRTGKETAPTRERPTGSCEVAIASDYKSRYDGDKVSTDQQVTVEYGPVPKAAEARLAMVLDGFLRGDMVPLPDGLPGTVNGRGGLLVLPKSCDTQDGRPTVVTMEASGTYTSGPSYTQNDPADLGGARQAAVLLVAAANRGMAAAGCAPDEPLRVSSPLYDLPGEPEAVFSTSDDVCGIRGLHLDTEDIEDQTGAVTRDLQTCSVRGDHDGVPYLELAMVAQPRLAAVFDGITGEQPAARGWRGTGTIGEKHAIVRADCAGRPATFLMGASTDPGHLAAFANAAAARLGCAPIAPKGAAR
;
A
#
# COMPACT_ATOMS: atom_id res chain seq x y z
N MET A 1 14.48 11.71 -73.44
CA MET A 1 13.13 11.57 -73.99
C MET A 1 12.33 10.87 -72.88
N SER A 2 11.61 11.55 -72.10
CA SER A 2 10.48 12.43 -72.14
C SER A 2 10.40 13.21 -70.86
N GLU A 3 10.16 14.47 -71.05
CA GLU A 3 9.79 15.50 -70.04
C GLU A 3 8.45 15.13 -69.38
N THR A 4 8.34 15.42 -68.10
CA THR A 4 7.05 15.54 -67.44
C THR A 4 7.00 16.84 -66.65
N ASP A 5 6.06 17.66 -67.07
CA ASP A 5 5.70 18.99 -66.61
C ASP A 5 5.46 19.10 -65.09
N GLU A 6 6.07 20.13 -64.52
CA GLU A 6 5.74 20.69 -63.20
C GLU A 6 4.58 21.70 -63.34
N ALA A 7 3.49 21.45 -62.62
CA ALA A 7 2.40 22.39 -62.44
C ALA A 7 2.57 23.19 -61.15
N PRO A 8 2.43 24.54 -61.15
CA PRO A 8 2.66 25.37 -59.97
C PRO A 8 1.48 25.40 -59.02
N ALA A 9 1.77 25.19 -57.72
CA ALA A 9 0.81 25.27 -56.63
C ALA A 9 0.38 26.73 -56.40
N SER A 10 -0.89 27.01 -56.60
CA SER A 10 -1.53 28.28 -56.27
C SER A 10 -1.71 28.46 -54.74
N ARG A 11 -0.95 29.39 -54.19
CA ARG A 11 -1.17 29.89 -52.81
C ARG A 11 -2.41 30.80 -52.75
N GLY A 12 -3.57 30.25 -52.44
CA GLY A 12 -4.77 30.98 -52.07
C GLY A 12 -4.60 31.71 -50.73
N ARG A 13 -4.39 33.02 -50.76
CA ARG A 13 -4.49 33.88 -49.57
C ARG A 13 -5.96 34.05 -49.21
N LEU A 14 -6.47 33.36 -48.21
CA LEU A 14 -7.73 33.62 -47.56
C LEU A 14 -7.56 34.92 -46.71
N ARG A 15 -7.86 36.10 -47.33
CA ARG A 15 -8.11 37.33 -46.60
C ARG A 15 -9.52 37.24 -46.02
N GLY A 16 -9.61 36.85 -44.75
CA GLY A 16 -10.85 36.95 -43.98
C GLY A 16 -11.28 38.41 -43.85
N ALA A 17 -12.30 38.79 -44.58
CA ALA A 17 -12.94 40.11 -44.46
C ALA A 17 -13.74 40.14 -43.16
N LEU A 18 -13.25 40.84 -42.15
CA LEU A 18 -14.01 41.17 -40.95
C LEU A 18 -15.18 42.11 -41.34
N PRO A 19 -16.43 41.82 -40.94
CA PRO A 19 -17.54 42.69 -41.23
C PRO A 19 -17.37 44.07 -40.57
N SER A 20 -17.31 45.11 -41.36
CA SER A 20 -17.05 46.49 -40.91
C SER A 20 -18.28 47.23 -40.34
N SER A 21 -19.44 46.57 -40.29
CA SER A 21 -20.68 47.17 -39.80
C SER A 21 -20.88 46.97 -38.28
N ARG A 22 -21.36 47.98 -37.58
CA ARG A 22 -21.70 47.86 -36.12
C ARG A 22 -22.68 46.74 -35.83
N ARG A 23 -23.60 46.40 -36.77
CA ARG A 23 -24.55 45.27 -36.63
C ARG A 23 -23.87 43.93 -36.72
N GLY A 24 -22.84 43.76 -37.55
CA GLY A 24 -22.06 42.51 -37.64
C GLY A 24 -21.21 42.24 -36.41
N ARG A 25 -20.70 43.27 -35.74
CA ARG A 25 -19.95 43.15 -34.48
C ARG A 25 -20.84 42.76 -33.29
N LEU A 26 -22.06 43.32 -33.22
CA LEU A 26 -23.04 42.96 -32.20
C LEU A 26 -23.50 41.52 -32.37
N SER A 27 -23.70 41.02 -33.59
CA SER A 27 -24.08 39.64 -33.86
C SER A 27 -22.97 38.63 -33.48
N LEU A 28 -21.71 39.00 -33.72
CA LEU A 28 -20.56 38.16 -33.31
C LEU A 28 -20.39 38.09 -31.79
N ILE A 29 -20.58 39.20 -31.10
CA ILE A 29 -20.53 39.26 -29.62
C ILE A 29 -21.68 38.46 -29.02
N SER A 30 -22.88 38.59 -29.57
CA SER A 30 -24.05 37.82 -29.11
C SER A 30 -23.88 36.31 -29.34
N ALA A 31 -23.30 35.88 -30.48
CA ALA A 31 -23.01 34.49 -30.75
C ALA A 31 -21.94 33.90 -29.81
N LEU A 32 -20.92 34.73 -29.48
CA LEU A 32 -19.87 34.35 -28.53
C LEU A 32 -20.40 34.20 -27.10
N VAL A 33 -21.25 35.13 -26.66
CA VAL A 33 -21.89 35.06 -25.33
C VAL A 33 -22.86 33.88 -25.24
N LEU A 34 -23.63 33.60 -26.29
CA LEU A 34 -24.50 32.42 -26.31
C LEU A 34 -23.72 31.08 -26.36
N ALA A 35 -22.59 31.04 -27.04
CA ALA A 35 -21.73 29.88 -27.06
C ALA A 35 -21.10 29.63 -25.67
N LEU A 36 -20.64 30.68 -24.99
CA LEU A 36 -20.11 30.60 -23.63
C LEU A 36 -21.19 30.25 -22.59
N ALA A 37 -22.39 30.81 -22.73
CA ALA A 37 -23.50 30.48 -21.86
C ALA A 37 -24.03 29.02 -22.12
N GLY A 38 -24.04 28.59 -23.39
CA GLY A 38 -24.47 27.24 -23.76
C GLY A 38 -23.48 26.15 -23.28
N THR A 39 -22.17 26.43 -23.33
CA THR A 39 -21.15 25.52 -22.78
C THR A 39 -21.23 25.50 -21.24
N GLY A 40 -21.44 26.67 -20.59
CA GLY A 40 -21.57 26.72 -19.13
C GLY A 40 -22.79 25.96 -18.61
N LEU A 41 -23.96 26.05 -19.27
CA LEU A 41 -25.16 25.31 -18.89
C LEU A 41 -25.07 23.83 -19.23
N GLY A 42 -24.40 23.46 -20.32
CA GLY A 42 -24.20 22.06 -20.72
C GLY A 42 -23.25 21.30 -19.79
N THR A 43 -22.21 21.97 -19.31
CA THR A 43 -21.26 21.37 -18.35
C THR A 43 -21.85 21.28 -16.94
N TRP A 44 -22.69 22.24 -16.54
CA TRP A 44 -23.40 22.20 -15.25
C TRP A 44 -24.46 21.07 -15.22
N ALA A 45 -25.17 20.86 -16.33
CA ALA A 45 -26.16 19.77 -16.44
C ALA A 45 -25.54 18.36 -16.59
N ALA A 46 -24.24 18.29 -16.95
CA ALA A 46 -23.49 17.04 -17.11
C ALA A 46 -22.57 16.75 -15.93
N ASP A 47 -22.64 17.53 -14.86
CA ASP A 47 -21.71 17.47 -13.72
C ASP A 47 -20.21 17.60 -14.12
N THR A 48 -19.97 18.20 -15.31
CA THR A 48 -18.65 18.39 -15.89
C THR A 48 -18.21 19.87 -15.83
N TRP A 49 -18.55 20.55 -14.72
CA TRP A 49 -18.05 21.91 -14.51
C TRP A 49 -16.55 21.88 -14.23
N PRO A 50 -15.72 22.76 -14.81
CA PRO A 50 -14.27 22.69 -14.72
C PRO A 50 -13.73 23.28 -13.41
N TRP A 51 -14.35 22.98 -12.26
CA TRP A 51 -13.69 23.21 -11.00
C TRP A 51 -12.61 22.15 -10.84
N PRO A 52 -11.38 22.53 -10.53
CA PRO A 52 -10.34 21.54 -10.26
C PRO A 52 -10.79 20.70 -9.06
N LYS A 53 -10.90 19.40 -9.25
CA LYS A 53 -11.08 18.45 -8.14
C LYS A 53 -9.88 18.52 -7.22
N ASP A 54 -10.10 18.35 -5.93
CA ASP A 54 -9.03 18.29 -4.97
C ASP A 54 -8.12 17.11 -5.25
N ARG A 55 -6.84 17.30 -4.99
CA ARG A 55 -5.82 16.29 -5.19
C ARG A 55 -5.04 16.10 -3.91
N TYR A 56 -4.78 14.84 -3.60
CA TYR A 56 -4.11 14.39 -2.39
C TYR A 56 -2.83 13.64 -2.71
N CYS A 57 -1.97 13.53 -1.72
CA CYS A 57 -0.73 12.77 -1.76
C CYS A 57 0.14 13.15 -2.96
N TRP A 58 0.54 14.41 -2.99
CA TRP A 58 1.40 15.01 -4.03
C TRP A 58 0.76 14.97 -5.41
N GLY A 59 -0.58 14.96 -5.46
CA GLY A 59 -1.36 14.84 -6.67
C GLY A 59 -1.47 13.41 -7.22
N ALA A 60 -1.24 12.41 -6.38
CA ALA A 60 -1.39 11.01 -6.75
C ALA A 60 -2.86 10.57 -6.84
N TRP A 61 -3.69 11.12 -5.97
CA TRP A 61 -5.10 10.79 -5.85
C TRP A 61 -5.94 12.03 -6.17
N GLU A 62 -6.99 11.84 -6.90
CA GLU A 62 -7.94 12.88 -7.25
C GLU A 62 -9.28 12.57 -6.57
N GLU A 63 -9.98 13.56 -6.08
CA GLU A 63 -11.31 13.43 -5.53
C GLU A 63 -12.24 12.72 -6.53
N ASP A 64 -13.12 11.85 -6.06
CA ASP A 64 -14.01 10.98 -6.86
C ASP A 64 -13.31 10.07 -7.89
N SER A 65 -12.03 9.78 -7.72
CA SER A 65 -11.26 8.98 -8.70
C SER A 65 -10.99 7.54 -8.31
N GLY A 66 -11.62 7.05 -7.24
CA GLY A 66 -11.23 5.75 -6.72
C GLY A 66 -12.16 5.19 -5.65
N PRO A 67 -11.62 4.66 -4.58
CA PRO A 67 -12.42 4.07 -3.51
C PRO A 67 -13.22 5.14 -2.74
N ASP A 68 -14.20 4.66 -1.99
CA ASP A 68 -15.22 5.47 -1.32
C ASP A 68 -14.64 6.59 -0.45
N PHE A 69 -13.46 6.39 0.16
CA PHE A 69 -12.83 7.43 0.98
C PHE A 69 -12.42 8.70 0.18
N LEU A 70 -12.32 8.63 -1.14
CA LEU A 70 -12.11 9.78 -2.02
C LEU A 70 -13.40 10.36 -2.58
N GLY A 71 -14.54 9.68 -2.42
CA GLY A 71 -15.88 10.11 -2.84
C GLY A 71 -16.72 10.66 -1.68
N ASP A 72 -17.87 11.19 -1.99
CA ASP A 72 -18.82 11.69 -0.99
C ASP A 72 -19.43 10.56 -0.15
N GLU A 73 -19.32 9.31 -0.62
CA GLU A 73 -19.75 8.11 0.10
C GLU A 73 -19.05 7.97 1.47
N ALA A 74 -17.83 8.52 1.60
CA ALA A 74 -17.09 8.54 2.87
C ALA A 74 -17.80 9.29 3.99
N PHE A 75 -18.74 10.16 3.68
CA PHE A 75 -19.46 10.96 4.67
C PHE A 75 -20.74 10.26 5.19
N GLY A 76 -21.13 9.16 4.57
CA GLY A 76 -22.34 8.44 4.95
C GLY A 76 -23.59 9.30 4.83
N ASP A 77 -24.36 9.39 5.94
CA ASP A 77 -25.59 10.20 6.00
C ASP A 77 -25.34 11.67 6.44
N ASP A 78 -24.08 12.09 6.55
CA ASP A 78 -23.71 13.44 7.01
C ASP A 78 -23.53 14.39 5.83
N ASP A 79 -24.43 15.35 5.69
CA ASP A 79 -24.35 16.40 4.65
C ASP A 79 -23.23 17.43 4.93
N ASP A 80 -22.72 17.47 6.17
CA ASP A 80 -21.67 18.40 6.63
C ASP A 80 -20.30 17.70 6.81
N GLY A 81 -20.17 16.46 6.34
CA GLY A 81 -18.93 15.69 6.37
C GLY A 81 -17.76 16.44 5.72
N SER A 82 -16.55 16.21 6.18
CA SER A 82 -15.36 16.90 5.69
C SER A 82 -14.22 15.97 5.36
N ARG A 83 -13.52 16.27 4.27
CA ARG A 83 -12.26 15.64 3.89
C ARG A 83 -11.15 16.69 3.89
N THR A 84 -10.04 16.40 4.52
CA THR A 84 -8.89 17.31 4.59
C THR A 84 -7.60 16.58 4.22
N GLY A 85 -6.72 17.26 3.48
CA GLY A 85 -5.40 16.76 3.12
C GLY A 85 -4.30 17.54 3.82
N LYS A 86 -3.29 16.83 4.35
CA LYS A 86 -2.08 17.42 4.88
C LYS A 86 -0.88 16.68 4.32
N GLU A 87 0.01 17.41 3.63
CA GLU A 87 1.11 16.74 2.95
C GLU A 87 2.42 17.52 3.00
N THR A 88 3.51 16.76 2.97
CA THR A 88 4.87 17.27 2.77
C THR A 88 5.51 16.42 1.68
N ALA A 89 5.75 16.98 0.52
CA ALA A 89 6.34 16.26 -0.59
C ALA A 89 7.82 15.92 -0.32
N PRO A 90 8.30 14.74 -0.71
CA PRO A 90 9.73 14.46 -0.73
C PRO A 90 10.43 15.35 -1.76
N THR A 91 11.69 15.68 -1.52
CA THR A 91 12.53 16.42 -2.47
C THR A 91 13.87 15.69 -2.66
N ARG A 92 14.64 16.11 -3.65
CA ARG A 92 15.97 15.53 -3.88
C ARG A 92 16.92 15.74 -2.69
N GLU A 93 16.81 16.86 -2.00
CA GLU A 93 17.62 17.22 -0.83
C GLU A 93 17.12 16.54 0.43
N ARG A 94 15.82 16.34 0.52
CA ARG A 94 15.14 15.66 1.63
C ARG A 94 14.23 14.58 1.07
N PRO A 95 14.73 13.36 0.86
CA PRO A 95 13.97 12.26 0.28
C PRO A 95 13.06 11.57 1.32
N THR A 96 12.29 12.39 2.04
CA THR A 96 11.24 11.97 2.97
C THR A 96 10.01 12.82 2.73
N GLY A 97 8.85 12.21 2.80
CA GLY A 97 7.58 12.89 2.63
C GLY A 97 6.48 12.17 3.37
N SER A 98 5.40 12.88 3.66
CA SER A 98 4.19 12.33 4.28
C SER A 98 2.97 12.92 3.60
N CYS A 99 1.91 12.17 3.56
CA CYS A 99 0.59 12.62 3.16
C CYS A 99 -0.44 11.96 4.08
N GLU A 100 -1.39 12.75 4.53
CA GLU A 100 -2.50 12.34 5.36
C GLU A 100 -3.79 12.86 4.73
N VAL A 101 -4.75 11.97 4.49
CA VAL A 101 -6.12 12.31 4.11
C VAL A 101 -7.02 11.91 5.27
N ALA A 102 -7.59 12.89 5.93
CA ALA A 102 -8.51 12.69 7.05
C ALA A 102 -9.94 12.97 6.63
N ILE A 103 -10.87 12.13 7.10
CA ILE A 103 -12.28 12.18 6.83
C ILE A 103 -12.99 12.20 8.19
N ALA A 104 -13.87 13.17 8.37
CA ALA A 104 -14.68 13.27 9.58
C ALA A 104 -16.14 13.48 9.21
N SER A 105 -17.03 12.76 9.87
CA SER A 105 -18.44 12.97 9.78
C SER A 105 -19.12 12.83 11.15
N ASP A 106 -20.15 13.65 11.39
CA ASP A 106 -20.94 13.69 12.60
C ASP A 106 -22.42 13.73 12.26
N TYR A 107 -23.15 12.68 12.53
CA TYR A 107 -24.59 12.63 12.28
C TYR A 107 -25.38 12.04 13.46
N LYS A 108 -26.69 12.15 13.39
CA LYS A 108 -27.58 11.50 14.35
C LYS A 108 -28.15 10.22 13.74
N SER A 109 -27.96 9.11 14.45
CA SER A 109 -28.56 7.83 14.07
C SER A 109 -30.10 7.97 13.93
N ARG A 110 -30.62 7.47 12.84
CA ARG A 110 -32.08 7.46 12.57
C ARG A 110 -32.84 6.45 13.42
N TYR A 111 -32.14 5.50 14.05
CA TYR A 111 -32.76 4.41 14.80
C TYR A 111 -32.95 4.75 16.28
N ASP A 112 -31.97 5.34 16.90
CA ASP A 112 -31.94 5.63 18.35
C ASP A 112 -31.75 7.11 18.67
N GLY A 113 -31.37 7.92 17.67
CA GLY A 113 -31.11 9.35 17.83
C GLY A 113 -29.77 9.66 18.48
N ASP A 114 -28.93 8.66 18.71
CA ASP A 114 -27.59 8.84 19.24
C ASP A 114 -26.70 9.60 18.26
N LYS A 115 -25.75 10.37 18.80
CA LYS A 115 -24.72 10.98 17.99
C LYS A 115 -23.75 9.90 17.53
N VAL A 116 -23.53 9.85 16.22
CA VAL A 116 -22.51 9.02 15.57
C VAL A 116 -21.40 9.94 15.09
N SER A 117 -20.16 9.58 15.36
CA SER A 117 -18.96 10.24 14.86
C SER A 117 -18.08 9.21 14.18
N THR A 118 -17.64 9.53 12.97
CA THR A 118 -16.66 8.73 12.23
C THR A 118 -15.43 9.59 11.96
N ASP A 119 -14.26 9.12 12.39
CA ASP A 119 -12.97 9.72 12.13
C ASP A 119 -12.10 8.68 11.44
N GLN A 120 -11.84 8.88 10.15
CA GLN A 120 -11.05 7.97 9.33
C GLN A 120 -9.85 8.69 8.73
N GLN A 121 -8.77 7.96 8.49
CA GLN A 121 -7.53 8.52 8.00
C GLN A 121 -6.79 7.53 7.11
N VAL A 122 -6.22 8.03 6.01
CA VAL A 122 -5.26 7.31 5.19
C VAL A 122 -3.94 8.07 5.22
N THR A 123 -2.90 7.39 5.70
CA THR A 123 -1.55 7.95 5.80
C THR A 123 -0.61 7.30 4.80
N VAL A 124 0.17 8.11 4.09
CA VAL A 124 1.26 7.65 3.21
C VAL A 124 2.57 8.23 3.71
N GLU A 125 3.55 7.36 3.93
CA GLU A 125 4.92 7.75 4.27
C GLU A 125 5.88 7.37 3.15
N TYR A 126 6.76 8.29 2.76
CA TYR A 126 7.83 8.10 1.79
C TYR A 126 9.16 8.33 2.48
N GLY A 127 10.03 7.36 2.49
CA GLY A 127 11.34 7.56 3.10
C GLY A 127 12.19 6.30 3.18
N PRO A 128 13.45 6.45 3.62
CA PRO A 128 14.34 5.32 3.81
C PRO A 128 13.92 4.50 5.05
N VAL A 129 14.09 3.19 4.95
CA VAL A 129 13.89 2.31 6.11
C VAL A 129 14.72 2.77 7.31
N PRO A 130 14.24 2.59 8.55
CA PRO A 130 14.98 2.97 9.76
C PRO A 130 16.39 2.39 9.80
N LYS A 131 17.36 3.10 10.39
CA LYS A 131 18.71 2.59 10.62
C LYS A 131 18.76 1.52 11.70
N ALA A 132 18.01 1.73 12.77
CA ALA A 132 17.96 0.80 13.88
C ALA A 132 17.24 -0.48 13.46
N ALA A 133 17.86 -1.64 13.75
CA ALA A 133 17.34 -2.95 13.39
C ALA A 133 15.96 -3.21 13.98
N GLU A 134 15.77 -2.92 15.27
CA GLU A 134 14.49 -3.11 15.96
C GLU A 134 13.37 -2.26 15.34
N ALA A 135 13.61 -0.97 15.11
CA ALA A 135 12.62 -0.08 14.48
C ALA A 135 12.29 -0.51 13.04
N ARG A 136 13.26 -1.07 12.31
CA ARG A 136 13.05 -1.59 10.96
C ARG A 136 12.21 -2.87 10.98
N LEU A 137 12.50 -3.79 11.91
CA LEU A 137 11.72 -5.01 12.08
C LEU A 137 10.29 -4.69 12.52
N ALA A 138 10.11 -3.81 13.50
CA ALA A 138 8.78 -3.36 13.93
C ALA A 138 7.99 -2.75 12.76
N MET A 139 8.60 -1.82 12.01
CA MET A 139 7.92 -1.19 10.87
C MET A 139 7.52 -2.22 9.80
N VAL A 140 8.42 -3.12 9.41
CA VAL A 140 8.19 -3.99 8.24
C VAL A 140 7.47 -5.27 8.62
N LEU A 141 7.89 -5.95 9.69
CA LEU A 141 7.30 -7.23 10.09
C LEU A 141 5.93 -7.01 10.72
N ASP A 142 5.87 -6.17 11.76
CA ASP A 142 4.63 -5.98 12.52
C ASP A 142 3.59 -5.17 11.72
N GLY A 143 4.06 -4.31 10.76
CA GLY A 143 3.19 -3.48 9.91
C GLY A 143 2.75 -4.16 8.61
N PHE A 144 3.69 -4.76 7.87
CA PHE A 144 3.47 -5.08 6.45
C PHE A 144 3.84 -6.51 6.04
N LEU A 145 4.20 -7.40 6.96
CA LEU A 145 4.46 -8.81 6.68
C LEU A 145 3.56 -9.74 7.51
N ARG A 146 2.38 -9.27 7.86
CA ARG A 146 1.37 -10.04 8.60
C ARG A 146 0.67 -11.07 7.71
N GLY A 147 -0.06 -11.98 8.34
CA GLY A 147 -0.81 -13.03 7.67
C GLY A 147 -1.97 -12.55 6.78
N ASP A 148 -2.41 -11.31 6.94
CA ASP A 148 -3.44 -10.66 6.10
C ASP A 148 -2.86 -9.97 4.85
N MET A 149 -1.54 -9.98 4.67
CA MET A 149 -0.86 -9.33 3.56
C MET A 149 -0.62 -10.26 2.38
N VAL A 150 -0.82 -9.77 1.17
CA VAL A 150 -0.49 -10.44 -0.09
C VAL A 150 0.64 -9.72 -0.81
N PRO A 151 1.48 -10.44 -1.60
CA PRO A 151 2.51 -9.80 -2.40
C PRO A 151 1.89 -8.88 -3.46
N LEU A 152 2.50 -7.73 -3.69
CA LEU A 152 2.14 -6.87 -4.82
C LEU A 152 2.33 -7.64 -6.14
N PRO A 153 1.42 -7.44 -7.12
CA PRO A 153 1.49 -8.12 -8.41
C PRO A 153 2.62 -7.58 -9.30
N ASP A 154 2.80 -8.19 -10.47
CA ASP A 154 3.73 -7.75 -11.52
C ASP A 154 5.21 -7.72 -11.08
N GLY A 155 5.57 -8.48 -10.04
CA GLY A 155 6.93 -8.51 -9.50
C GLY A 155 7.30 -7.27 -8.69
N LEU A 156 6.35 -6.40 -8.37
CA LEU A 156 6.58 -5.24 -7.51
C LEU A 156 7.02 -5.71 -6.12
N PRO A 157 8.11 -5.13 -5.58
CA PRO A 157 8.68 -5.57 -4.31
C PRO A 157 7.93 -4.98 -3.13
N GLY A 158 6.89 -5.66 -2.67
CA GLY A 158 6.07 -5.17 -1.57
C GLY A 158 4.91 -6.07 -1.25
N THR A 159 4.09 -5.61 -0.31
CA THR A 159 2.90 -6.28 0.19
C THR A 159 1.73 -5.31 0.32
N VAL A 160 0.52 -5.82 0.28
CA VAL A 160 -0.70 -5.02 0.37
C VAL A 160 -1.85 -5.86 0.94
N ASN A 161 -2.79 -5.19 1.57
CA ASN A 161 -4.13 -5.71 1.90
C ASN A 161 -5.17 -4.59 1.69
N GLY A 162 -6.42 -4.81 2.06
CA GLY A 162 -7.48 -3.79 1.96
C GLY A 162 -7.31 -2.57 2.88
N ARG A 163 -6.34 -2.58 3.79
CA ARG A 163 -6.09 -1.49 4.76
C ARG A 163 -4.78 -0.76 4.53
N GLY A 164 -3.96 -1.20 3.57
CA GLY A 164 -2.69 -0.54 3.29
C GLY A 164 -1.66 -1.45 2.63
N GLY A 165 -0.39 -1.00 2.62
CA GLY A 165 0.69 -1.76 2.03
C GLY A 165 2.04 -1.08 2.12
N LEU A 166 3.07 -1.82 1.71
CA LEU A 166 4.44 -1.37 1.61
C LEU A 166 4.98 -1.68 0.21
N LEU A 167 5.64 -0.71 -0.40
CA LEU A 167 6.36 -0.88 -1.66
C LEU A 167 7.81 -0.41 -1.50
N VAL A 168 8.76 -1.29 -1.81
CA VAL A 168 10.19 -0.92 -1.85
C VAL A 168 10.51 -0.33 -3.20
N LEU A 169 11.04 0.88 -3.22
CA LEU A 169 11.31 1.63 -4.45
C LEU A 169 12.54 1.10 -5.21
N PRO A 170 12.70 1.41 -6.50
CA PRO A 170 13.88 1.07 -7.27
C PRO A 170 15.18 1.55 -6.60
N LYS A 171 16.30 0.88 -6.89
CA LYS A 171 17.62 1.22 -6.31
C LYS A 171 18.08 2.65 -6.57
N SER A 172 17.57 3.30 -7.63
CA SER A 172 17.83 4.72 -7.90
C SER A 172 17.32 5.66 -6.79
N CYS A 173 16.40 5.19 -5.96
CA CYS A 173 15.84 5.92 -4.82
C CYS A 173 16.51 5.58 -3.48
N ASP A 174 17.50 4.67 -3.46
CA ASP A 174 18.18 4.32 -2.24
C ASP A 174 19.01 5.50 -1.72
N THR A 175 19.17 5.56 -0.41
CA THR A 175 20.01 6.57 0.22
C THR A 175 21.50 6.36 -0.11
N GLN A 176 22.33 7.37 0.11
CA GLN A 176 23.76 7.28 -0.10
C GLN A 176 24.45 6.21 0.77
N ASP A 177 23.88 5.89 1.93
CA ASP A 177 24.32 4.80 2.81
C ASP A 177 23.75 3.43 2.41
N GLY A 178 23.08 3.34 1.25
CA GLY A 178 22.60 2.09 0.64
C GLY A 178 21.29 1.56 1.24
N ARG A 179 20.63 2.31 2.13
CA ARG A 179 19.32 1.87 2.67
C ARG A 179 18.23 2.02 1.62
N PRO A 180 17.39 1.00 1.47
CA PRO A 180 16.21 1.10 0.61
C PRO A 180 15.27 2.22 1.04
N THR A 181 14.71 2.92 0.07
CA THR A 181 13.56 3.80 0.26
C THR A 181 12.29 3.02 0.02
N VAL A 182 11.29 3.25 0.85
CA VAL A 182 9.98 2.60 0.79
C VAL A 182 8.87 3.64 0.75
N VAL A 183 7.72 3.22 0.26
CA VAL A 183 6.44 3.90 0.46
C VAL A 183 5.56 2.96 1.25
N THR A 184 5.01 3.46 2.34
CA THR A 184 3.99 2.76 3.13
C THR A 184 2.67 3.52 3.03
N MET A 185 1.58 2.79 3.11
CA MET A 185 0.23 3.34 3.17
C MET A 185 -0.55 2.56 4.23
N GLU A 186 -1.29 3.27 5.06
CA GLU A 186 -2.08 2.68 6.14
C GLU A 186 -3.40 3.44 6.30
N ALA A 187 -4.51 2.70 6.34
CA ALA A 187 -5.82 3.20 6.69
C ALA A 187 -6.10 2.91 8.16
N SER A 188 -6.59 3.90 8.86
CA SER A 188 -7.01 3.82 10.25
C SER A 188 -8.31 4.58 10.44
N GLY A 189 -8.95 4.41 11.59
CA GLY A 189 -10.15 5.18 11.93
C GLY A 189 -10.92 4.59 13.08
N THR A 190 -11.91 5.36 13.51
CA THR A 190 -12.83 4.99 14.60
C THR A 190 -14.25 5.38 14.25
N TYR A 191 -15.17 4.51 14.58
CA TYR A 191 -16.60 4.77 14.61
C TYR A 191 -17.05 4.83 16.08
N THR A 192 -17.73 5.90 16.45
CA THR A 192 -18.26 6.09 17.80
C THR A 192 -19.78 6.32 17.74
N SER A 193 -20.55 5.57 18.53
CA SER A 193 -22.00 5.73 18.66
C SER A 193 -22.40 5.87 20.12
N GLY A 194 -23.07 6.96 20.44
CA GLY A 194 -23.44 7.29 21.81
C GLY A 194 -22.22 7.45 22.74
N PRO A 195 -22.45 7.37 24.07
CA PRO A 195 -21.42 7.69 25.06
C PRO A 195 -20.41 6.56 25.34
N SER A 196 -20.64 5.34 24.85
CA SER A 196 -19.88 4.16 25.32
C SER A 196 -19.51 3.14 24.23
N TYR A 197 -19.89 3.37 22.99
CA TYR A 197 -19.53 2.44 21.90
C TYR A 197 -18.52 3.08 20.97
N THR A 198 -17.33 2.49 20.90
CA THR A 198 -16.28 2.85 19.92
C THR A 198 -15.69 1.58 19.35
N GLN A 199 -15.54 1.54 18.06
CA GLN A 199 -14.89 0.44 17.32
C GLN A 199 -13.88 0.98 16.32
N ASN A 200 -12.93 0.13 15.91
CA ASN A 200 -12.05 0.43 14.80
C ASN A 200 -12.85 0.40 13.49
N ASP A 201 -12.73 1.47 12.73
CA ASP A 201 -13.41 1.66 11.45
C ASP A 201 -12.46 2.37 10.47
N PRO A 202 -11.46 1.66 9.94
CA PRO A 202 -10.50 2.25 9.02
C PRO A 202 -11.18 2.62 7.71
N ALA A 203 -10.66 3.66 7.04
CA ALA A 203 -11.12 4.08 5.72
C ALA A 203 -11.09 2.90 4.73
N ASP A 204 -12.14 2.75 3.95
CA ASP A 204 -12.22 1.71 2.93
C ASP A 204 -11.39 2.10 1.70
N LEU A 205 -10.35 1.31 1.43
CA LEU A 205 -9.47 1.49 0.26
C LEU A 205 -9.98 0.75 -0.99
N GLY A 206 -11.15 0.14 -0.96
CA GLY A 206 -11.71 -0.63 -2.07
C GLY A 206 -11.03 -1.98 -2.28
N GLY A 207 -10.51 -2.58 -1.22
CA GLY A 207 -9.81 -3.87 -1.21
C GLY A 207 -8.35 -3.80 -1.64
N ALA A 208 -7.64 -4.95 -1.58
CA ALA A 208 -6.19 -5.02 -1.81
C ALA A 208 -5.77 -4.54 -3.20
N ARG A 209 -6.57 -4.79 -4.23
CA ARG A 209 -6.27 -4.31 -5.59
C ARG A 209 -6.25 -2.79 -5.67
N GLN A 210 -7.26 -2.13 -5.14
CA GLN A 210 -7.37 -0.68 -5.19
C GLN A 210 -6.32 -0.03 -4.30
N ALA A 211 -6.07 -0.60 -3.12
CA ALA A 211 -4.98 -0.20 -2.24
C ALA A 211 -3.61 -0.28 -2.97
N ALA A 212 -3.35 -1.35 -3.74
CA ALA A 212 -2.14 -1.46 -4.55
C ALA A 212 -2.03 -0.34 -5.61
N VAL A 213 -3.14 0.01 -6.28
CA VAL A 213 -3.17 1.11 -7.27
C VAL A 213 -2.86 2.44 -6.60
N LEU A 214 -3.47 2.72 -5.45
CA LEU A 214 -3.24 3.94 -4.68
C LEU A 214 -1.79 4.05 -4.19
N LEU A 215 -1.25 2.97 -3.63
CA LEU A 215 0.13 2.89 -3.16
C LEU A 215 1.14 3.15 -4.29
N VAL A 216 0.94 2.52 -5.45
CA VAL A 216 1.81 2.67 -6.62
C VAL A 216 1.68 4.08 -7.22
N ALA A 217 0.49 4.68 -7.23
CA ALA A 217 0.31 6.06 -7.66
C ALA A 217 1.08 7.04 -6.77
N ALA A 218 0.96 6.90 -5.44
CA ALA A 218 1.70 7.70 -4.47
C ALA A 218 3.22 7.51 -4.63
N ALA A 219 3.69 6.26 -4.81
CA ALA A 219 5.09 5.94 -5.04
C ALA A 219 5.65 6.64 -6.29
N ASN A 220 4.93 6.59 -7.41
CA ASN A 220 5.35 7.28 -8.64
C ASN A 220 5.45 8.79 -8.46
N ARG A 221 4.51 9.41 -7.76
CA ARG A 221 4.56 10.86 -7.46
C ARG A 221 5.70 11.20 -6.51
N GLY A 222 5.87 10.42 -5.44
CA GLY A 222 6.99 10.60 -4.51
C GLY A 222 8.35 10.46 -5.20
N MET A 223 8.53 9.44 -6.05
CA MET A 223 9.77 9.25 -6.82
C MET A 223 10.03 10.41 -7.78
N ALA A 224 9.01 10.90 -8.46
CA ALA A 224 9.13 12.06 -9.35
C ALA A 224 9.56 13.32 -8.58
N ALA A 225 8.96 13.59 -7.43
CA ALA A 225 9.29 14.70 -6.57
C ALA A 225 10.71 14.60 -5.98
N ALA A 226 11.13 13.39 -5.58
CA ALA A 226 12.49 13.10 -5.09
C ALA A 226 13.54 13.06 -6.22
N GLY A 227 13.13 13.04 -7.49
CA GLY A 227 14.03 13.01 -8.64
C GLY A 227 14.74 11.68 -8.86
N CYS A 228 14.11 10.56 -8.46
CA CYS A 228 14.63 9.19 -8.60
C CYS A 228 13.69 8.26 -9.40
N ALA A 229 12.65 8.82 -10.03
CA ALA A 229 11.69 8.05 -10.81
C ALA A 229 12.37 7.31 -11.98
N PRO A 230 11.99 6.05 -12.26
CA PRO A 230 12.41 5.35 -13.45
C PRO A 230 11.76 5.96 -14.71
N ASP A 231 12.31 5.65 -15.89
CA ASP A 231 11.78 6.13 -17.17
C ASP A 231 10.33 5.65 -17.40
N GLU A 232 10.03 4.41 -16.99
CA GLU A 232 8.69 3.86 -17.02
C GLU A 232 8.10 3.85 -15.60
N PRO A 233 6.91 4.46 -15.38
CA PRO A 233 6.27 4.45 -14.09
C PRO A 233 5.84 3.03 -13.69
N LEU A 234 5.88 2.76 -12.39
CA LEU A 234 5.38 1.50 -11.83
C LEU A 234 3.87 1.38 -12.09
N ARG A 235 3.40 0.16 -12.32
CA ARG A 235 1.98 -0.10 -12.64
C ARG A 235 1.50 -1.38 -11.98
N VAL A 236 0.21 -1.41 -11.64
CA VAL A 236 -0.54 -2.60 -11.23
C VAL A 236 -1.35 -3.05 -12.44
N SER A 237 -0.94 -4.12 -13.09
CA SER A 237 -1.56 -4.64 -14.33
C SER A 237 -2.30 -5.94 -14.09
N SER A 238 -1.73 -6.82 -13.27
CA SER A 238 -2.30 -8.13 -12.97
C SER A 238 -3.43 -8.04 -11.92
N PRO A 239 -4.39 -8.96 -11.97
CA PRO A 239 -5.40 -9.04 -10.92
C PRO A 239 -4.75 -9.37 -9.58
N LEU A 240 -5.35 -8.85 -8.52
CA LEU A 240 -5.01 -9.14 -7.14
C LEU A 240 -6.31 -9.57 -6.44
N TYR A 241 -6.24 -10.62 -5.66
CA TYR A 241 -7.37 -11.11 -4.90
C TYR A 241 -7.16 -10.75 -3.43
N ASP A 242 -8.22 -10.26 -2.81
CA ASP A 242 -8.22 -10.11 -1.36
C ASP A 242 -8.15 -11.49 -0.73
N LEU A 243 -7.36 -11.60 0.32
CA LEU A 243 -7.55 -12.72 1.23
C LEU A 243 -8.94 -12.56 1.86
N PRO A 244 -9.65 -13.65 2.17
CA PRO A 244 -10.90 -13.55 2.91
C PRO A 244 -10.68 -12.59 4.09
N GLY A 245 -11.46 -11.52 4.16
CA GLY A 245 -11.47 -10.63 5.33
C GLY A 245 -11.85 -11.45 6.54
N GLU A 246 -11.50 -11.00 7.73
CA GLU A 246 -11.56 -11.69 9.01
C GLU A 246 -11.79 -13.19 8.87
N PRO A 247 -10.83 -14.05 9.16
CA PRO A 247 -11.04 -15.47 9.02
C PRO A 247 -12.35 -15.80 9.77
N GLU A 248 -13.32 -16.44 9.11
CA GLU A 248 -14.26 -17.23 9.87
C GLU A 248 -13.38 -18.01 10.83
N ALA A 249 -13.51 -17.72 12.13
CA ALA A 249 -12.63 -18.29 13.15
C ALA A 249 -12.50 -19.78 12.90
N VAL A 250 -11.49 -20.15 12.12
CA VAL A 250 -11.10 -21.53 12.00
C VAL A 250 -10.36 -21.75 13.29
N PHE A 251 -11.11 -22.19 14.32
CA PHE A 251 -10.51 -22.63 15.58
C PHE A 251 -9.50 -23.72 15.20
N SER A 252 -8.27 -23.28 14.96
CA SER A 252 -7.15 -24.19 14.75
C SER A 252 -6.99 -24.99 16.01
N THR A 253 -7.31 -26.28 15.93
CA THR A 253 -6.79 -27.18 16.94
C THR A 253 -5.28 -27.12 16.82
N SER A 254 -4.61 -26.80 17.90
CA SER A 254 -3.22 -26.44 18.14
C SER A 254 -2.09 -27.15 17.35
N ASP A 255 -2.38 -28.07 16.46
CA ASP A 255 -1.38 -29.00 15.94
C ASP A 255 -0.69 -28.61 14.63
N ASP A 256 -1.27 -27.74 13.80
CA ASP A 256 -0.69 -27.32 12.52
C ASP A 256 -0.99 -25.82 12.24
N VAL A 257 -0.56 -24.94 13.12
CA VAL A 257 -0.75 -23.49 13.01
C VAL A 257 -0.21 -22.97 11.67
N CYS A 258 -0.99 -22.16 10.96
CA CYS A 258 -0.70 -21.70 9.60
C CYS A 258 -0.41 -22.83 8.59
N GLY A 259 -0.98 -24.02 8.79
CA GLY A 259 -0.72 -25.19 7.95
C GLY A 259 0.73 -25.70 8.03
N ILE A 260 1.48 -25.32 9.07
CA ILE A 260 2.87 -25.71 9.27
C ILE A 260 2.93 -26.87 10.26
N ARG A 261 3.24 -28.06 9.74
CA ARG A 261 3.34 -29.25 10.56
C ARG A 261 4.36 -29.09 11.70
N GLY A 262 3.89 -29.30 12.94
CA GLY A 262 4.71 -29.21 14.13
C GLY A 262 4.97 -27.79 14.62
N LEU A 263 4.26 -26.81 14.10
CA LEU A 263 4.17 -25.48 14.71
C LEU A 263 3.00 -25.51 15.69
N HIS A 264 3.32 -25.53 16.98
CA HIS A 264 2.35 -25.54 18.07
C HIS A 264 2.41 -24.26 18.85
N LEU A 265 1.28 -23.85 19.41
CA LEU A 265 1.21 -22.81 20.43
C LEU A 265 0.56 -23.40 21.67
N ASP A 266 1.17 -23.20 22.83
CA ASP A 266 0.67 -23.67 24.13
C ASP A 266 -0.49 -22.78 24.65
N THR A 267 -1.40 -22.40 23.75
CA THR A 267 -2.57 -21.58 24.09
C THR A 267 -3.80 -22.09 23.35
N GLU A 268 -4.93 -22.02 24.03
CA GLU A 268 -6.25 -22.30 23.46
C GLU A 268 -6.84 -20.98 22.92
N ASP A 269 -7.87 -21.06 22.09
CA ASP A 269 -8.61 -19.92 21.55
C ASP A 269 -7.71 -18.97 20.74
N ILE A 270 -7.04 -19.50 19.72
CA ILE A 270 -6.24 -18.74 18.77
C ILE A 270 -6.87 -18.76 17.38
N GLU A 271 -6.70 -17.65 16.69
CA GLU A 271 -6.98 -17.51 15.27
C GLU A 271 -5.67 -17.42 14.51
N ASP A 272 -5.45 -18.28 13.53
CA ASP A 272 -4.32 -18.18 12.64
C ASP A 272 -4.74 -17.73 11.24
N GLN A 273 -3.95 -16.85 10.66
CA GLN A 273 -4.12 -16.35 9.31
C GLN A 273 -2.86 -16.58 8.50
N THR A 274 -3.00 -17.31 7.42
CA THR A 274 -1.91 -17.55 6.47
C THR A 274 -2.09 -16.63 5.27
N GLY A 275 -1.11 -15.79 5.02
CA GLY A 275 -1.03 -14.96 3.81
C GLY A 275 -0.67 -15.78 2.58
N ALA A 276 -0.32 -15.11 1.51
CA ALA A 276 0.07 -15.79 0.28
C ALA A 276 1.31 -16.67 0.49
N VAL A 277 1.22 -17.94 0.10
CA VAL A 277 2.34 -18.88 0.15
C VAL A 277 2.95 -18.98 -1.24
N THR A 278 3.97 -18.17 -1.50
CA THR A 278 4.68 -18.14 -2.79
C THR A 278 6.16 -18.54 -2.63
N ARG A 279 6.91 -18.55 -3.73
CA ARG A 279 8.37 -18.74 -3.67
C ARG A 279 9.09 -17.51 -3.11
N ASP A 280 8.49 -16.35 -3.17
CA ASP A 280 9.10 -15.06 -2.86
C ASP A 280 8.65 -14.49 -1.52
N LEU A 281 7.47 -14.91 -1.05
CA LEU A 281 6.87 -14.47 0.21
C LEU A 281 6.00 -15.57 0.82
N GLN A 282 6.10 -15.70 2.14
CA GLN A 282 5.12 -16.43 2.96
C GLN A 282 4.97 -15.69 4.27
N THR A 283 3.75 -15.45 4.71
CA THR A 283 3.42 -14.81 5.98
C THR A 283 2.43 -15.65 6.77
N CYS A 284 2.46 -15.49 8.07
CA CYS A 284 1.56 -16.17 9.02
C CYS A 284 1.43 -15.29 10.25
N SER A 285 0.21 -15.02 10.66
CA SER A 285 -0.11 -14.32 11.91
C SER A 285 -0.98 -15.21 12.79
N VAL A 286 -0.76 -15.17 14.09
CA VAL A 286 -1.61 -15.81 15.09
C VAL A 286 -2.00 -14.78 16.14
N ARG A 287 -3.27 -14.71 16.45
CA ARG A 287 -3.86 -13.77 17.41
C ARG A 287 -4.72 -14.50 18.42
N GLY A 288 -4.94 -13.87 19.57
CA GLY A 288 -5.95 -14.33 20.51
C GLY A 288 -7.36 -13.94 20.06
N ASP A 289 -8.31 -14.81 20.34
CA ASP A 289 -9.72 -14.62 20.00
C ASP A 289 -10.33 -13.35 20.65
N HIS A 290 -9.84 -12.96 21.82
CA HIS A 290 -10.52 -11.94 22.64
C HIS A 290 -9.88 -10.55 22.63
N ASP A 291 -8.60 -10.43 22.37
CA ASP A 291 -7.85 -9.19 22.51
C ASP A 291 -7.20 -8.68 21.22
N GLY A 292 -7.23 -9.48 20.16
CA GLY A 292 -6.61 -9.16 18.88
C GLY A 292 -5.09 -8.95 18.96
N VAL A 293 -4.48 -9.22 20.12
CA VAL A 293 -3.02 -9.08 20.30
C VAL A 293 -2.32 -10.20 19.53
N PRO A 294 -1.31 -9.88 18.71
CA PRO A 294 -0.57 -10.91 18.01
C PRO A 294 0.26 -11.76 19.00
N TYR A 295 0.07 -13.08 18.96
CA TYR A 295 0.89 -14.04 19.67
C TYR A 295 2.11 -14.48 18.88
N LEU A 296 1.99 -14.45 17.53
CA LEU A 296 3.05 -14.88 16.65
C LEU A 296 2.90 -14.24 15.28
N GLU A 297 3.97 -13.65 14.79
CA GLU A 297 4.10 -13.14 13.43
C GLU A 297 5.30 -13.83 12.78
N LEU A 298 5.08 -14.49 11.65
CA LEU A 298 6.13 -15.17 10.90
C LEU A 298 6.14 -14.74 9.45
N ALA A 299 7.32 -14.48 8.92
CA ALA A 299 7.47 -14.17 7.51
C ALA A 299 8.73 -14.82 6.91
N MET A 300 8.61 -15.27 5.66
CA MET A 300 9.74 -15.63 4.79
C MET A 300 9.74 -14.71 3.59
N VAL A 301 10.85 -14.03 3.34
CA VAL A 301 11.05 -13.09 2.25
C VAL A 301 12.23 -13.56 1.39
N ALA A 302 11.96 -13.93 0.15
CA ALA A 302 12.96 -14.31 -0.85
C ALA A 302 12.90 -13.43 -2.11
N GLN A 303 11.95 -12.50 -2.21
CA GLN A 303 11.94 -11.47 -3.25
C GLN A 303 13.12 -10.52 -3.03
N PRO A 304 14.07 -10.39 -3.98
CA PRO A 304 15.37 -9.77 -3.69
C PRO A 304 15.30 -8.32 -3.23
N ARG A 305 14.41 -7.53 -3.85
CA ARG A 305 14.30 -6.10 -3.51
C ARG A 305 13.57 -5.88 -2.19
N LEU A 306 12.56 -6.69 -1.88
CA LEU A 306 11.89 -6.68 -0.58
C LEU A 306 12.84 -7.16 0.52
N ALA A 307 13.60 -8.22 0.27
CA ALA A 307 14.61 -8.72 1.21
C ALA A 307 15.72 -7.70 1.51
N ALA A 308 16.01 -6.77 0.59
CA ALA A 308 17.00 -5.72 0.79
C ALA A 308 16.67 -4.76 1.94
N VAL A 309 15.39 -4.67 2.36
CA VAL A 309 15.02 -3.88 3.54
C VAL A 309 15.68 -4.41 4.83
N PHE A 310 16.14 -5.65 4.82
CA PHE A 310 16.83 -6.28 5.96
C PHE A 310 18.35 -6.30 5.82
N ASP A 311 18.91 -5.69 4.76
CA ASP A 311 20.36 -5.63 4.59
C ASP A 311 21.02 -4.84 5.72
N GLY A 312 22.15 -5.37 6.22
CA GLY A 312 22.94 -4.76 7.28
C GLY A 312 22.39 -4.96 8.71
N ILE A 313 21.24 -5.64 8.89
CA ILE A 313 20.72 -5.92 10.24
C ILE A 313 20.80 -7.40 10.65
N THR A 314 21.10 -8.32 9.73
CA THR A 314 21.28 -9.73 10.04
C THR A 314 22.64 -10.07 10.64
N GLY A 315 23.65 -9.20 10.47
CA GLY A 315 25.01 -9.49 10.87
C GLY A 315 25.66 -10.61 10.06
N GLU A 316 26.87 -11.04 10.47
CA GLU A 316 27.65 -12.10 9.80
C GLU A 316 27.75 -13.38 10.64
N GLN A 317 27.28 -13.36 11.86
CA GLN A 317 27.32 -14.50 12.77
C GLN A 317 26.13 -15.44 12.57
N PRO A 318 26.26 -16.74 12.80
CA PRO A 318 25.14 -17.66 12.87
C PRO A 318 24.08 -17.14 13.87
N ALA A 319 22.80 -17.22 13.52
CA ALA A 319 21.70 -16.72 14.35
C ALA A 319 21.69 -17.35 15.74
N ALA A 320 21.99 -18.65 15.83
CA ALA A 320 22.21 -19.41 17.06
C ALA A 320 22.98 -20.70 16.75
N ARG A 321 23.36 -21.42 17.81
CA ARG A 321 24.08 -22.70 17.66
C ARG A 321 23.28 -23.69 16.82
N GLY A 322 23.88 -24.18 15.74
CA GLY A 322 23.28 -25.17 14.84
C GLY A 322 22.41 -24.60 13.73
N TRP A 323 22.18 -23.29 13.72
CA TRP A 323 21.50 -22.63 12.60
C TRP A 323 22.47 -22.46 11.41
N ARG A 324 21.95 -22.59 10.21
CA ARG A 324 22.72 -22.50 8.95
C ARG A 324 22.65 -21.09 8.31
N GLY A 325 21.95 -20.17 8.93
CA GLY A 325 21.83 -18.78 8.48
C GLY A 325 22.51 -17.81 9.43
N THR A 326 22.80 -16.61 8.95
CA THR A 326 23.25 -15.49 9.77
C THR A 326 22.06 -14.70 10.29
N GLY A 327 22.19 -14.11 11.47
CA GLY A 327 21.11 -13.32 12.03
C GLY A 327 21.14 -13.20 13.55
N THR A 328 20.02 -12.86 14.10
CA THR A 328 19.80 -12.74 15.55
C THR A 328 18.45 -13.32 15.95
N ILE A 329 18.40 -13.95 17.10
CA ILE A 329 17.18 -14.38 17.77
C ILE A 329 17.10 -13.58 19.08
N GLY A 330 16.29 -12.54 19.09
CA GLY A 330 16.11 -11.64 20.22
C GLY A 330 14.81 -11.92 20.97
N GLU A 331 14.53 -11.10 21.99
CA GLU A 331 13.32 -11.24 22.82
C GLU A 331 12.03 -10.81 22.13
N LYS A 332 12.09 -9.84 21.23
CA LYS A 332 10.91 -9.29 20.52
C LYS A 332 10.83 -9.75 19.08
N HIS A 333 11.99 -9.79 18.43
CA HIS A 333 12.09 -10.13 17.01
C HIS A 333 13.24 -11.11 16.79
N ALA A 334 13.07 -11.98 15.82
CA ALA A 334 14.14 -12.80 15.28
C ALA A 334 14.24 -12.60 13.77
N ILE A 335 15.48 -12.62 13.27
CA ILE A 335 15.78 -12.53 11.85
C ILE A 335 16.90 -13.51 11.52
N VAL A 336 16.68 -14.35 10.52
CA VAL A 336 17.66 -15.30 10.02
C VAL A 336 17.71 -15.24 8.51
N ARG A 337 18.87 -14.95 7.95
CA ARG A 337 19.12 -14.96 6.50
C ARG A 337 19.91 -16.20 6.12
N ALA A 338 19.42 -16.98 5.18
CA ALA A 338 20.08 -18.19 4.71
C ALA A 338 20.08 -18.27 3.19
N ASP A 339 21.07 -18.96 2.62
CA ASP A 339 21.04 -19.33 1.21
C ASP A 339 20.11 -20.56 1.04
N CYS A 340 19.20 -20.41 0.12
CA CYS A 340 18.20 -21.41 -0.19
C CYS A 340 18.33 -21.83 -1.65
N ALA A 341 19.13 -22.83 -1.92
CA ALA A 341 19.41 -23.33 -3.28
C ALA A 341 19.93 -22.24 -4.24
N GLY A 342 20.84 -21.38 -3.77
CA GLY A 342 21.42 -20.29 -4.53
C GLY A 342 20.59 -19.01 -4.52
N ARG A 343 19.52 -18.99 -3.74
CA ARG A 343 18.68 -17.78 -3.52
C ARG A 343 18.67 -17.41 -2.04
N PRO A 344 19.01 -16.17 -1.69
CA PRO A 344 18.90 -15.72 -0.32
C PRO A 344 17.43 -15.66 0.10
N ALA A 345 17.12 -16.19 1.29
CA ALA A 345 15.82 -16.05 1.93
C ALA A 345 16.02 -15.54 3.36
N THR A 346 15.16 -14.64 3.78
CA THR A 346 15.14 -14.06 5.13
C THR A 346 13.90 -14.57 5.86
N PHE A 347 14.12 -15.16 7.03
CA PHE A 347 13.09 -15.70 7.92
C PHE A 347 12.97 -14.78 9.13
N LEU A 348 11.76 -14.43 9.47
CA LEU A 348 11.43 -13.40 10.45
C LEU A 348 10.42 -13.95 11.44
N MET A 349 10.54 -13.52 12.69
CA MET A 349 9.55 -13.77 13.74
C MET A 349 9.38 -12.53 14.61
N GLY A 350 8.14 -12.20 14.90
CA GLY A 350 7.72 -11.18 15.86
C GLY A 350 6.69 -11.73 16.83
N ALA A 351 6.37 -10.94 17.85
CA ALA A 351 5.38 -11.21 18.88
C ALA A 351 5.63 -12.46 19.76
N SER A 352 6.55 -13.34 19.41
CA SER A 352 6.91 -14.53 20.17
C SER A 352 8.38 -14.52 20.57
N THR A 353 8.68 -15.10 21.74
CA THR A 353 10.05 -15.29 22.22
C THR A 353 10.56 -16.73 22.08
N ASP A 354 9.70 -17.65 21.66
CA ASP A 354 10.11 -19.06 21.48
C ASP A 354 10.79 -19.29 20.13
N PRO A 355 12.12 -19.55 20.11
CA PRO A 355 12.85 -19.83 18.88
C PRO A 355 12.37 -21.12 18.17
N GLY A 356 11.63 -21.98 18.85
CA GLY A 356 11.03 -23.17 18.28
C GLY A 356 10.03 -22.86 17.19
N HIS A 357 9.24 -21.81 17.35
CA HIS A 357 8.28 -21.36 16.35
C HIS A 357 8.98 -20.94 15.04
N LEU A 358 10.03 -20.11 15.15
CA LEU A 358 10.83 -19.74 13.99
C LEU A 358 11.51 -20.97 13.35
N ALA A 359 11.99 -21.91 14.15
CA ALA A 359 12.66 -23.11 13.64
C ALA A 359 11.70 -24.00 12.84
N ALA A 360 10.49 -24.23 13.35
CA ALA A 360 9.45 -24.99 12.66
C ALA A 360 9.09 -24.33 11.33
N PHE A 361 8.79 -23.03 11.36
CA PHE A 361 8.45 -22.23 10.18
C PHE A 361 9.58 -22.23 9.15
N ALA A 362 10.81 -21.88 9.57
CA ALA A 362 11.96 -21.77 8.67
C ALA A 362 12.28 -23.11 7.98
N ASN A 363 12.21 -24.21 8.71
CA ASN A 363 12.44 -25.54 8.14
C ASN A 363 11.31 -25.97 7.18
N ALA A 364 10.05 -25.67 7.48
CA ALA A 364 8.93 -25.96 6.60
C ALA A 364 9.02 -25.12 5.30
N ALA A 365 9.25 -23.83 5.41
CA ALA A 365 9.43 -22.96 4.24
C ALA A 365 10.67 -23.35 3.42
N ALA A 366 11.80 -23.69 4.06
CA ALA A 366 13.00 -24.20 3.39
C ALA A 366 12.71 -25.48 2.60
N ALA A 367 12.02 -26.45 3.22
CA ALA A 367 11.65 -27.69 2.53
C ALA A 367 10.78 -27.43 1.29
N ARG A 368 9.81 -26.51 1.38
CA ARG A 368 8.96 -26.10 0.25
C ARG A 368 9.77 -25.43 -0.86
N LEU A 369 10.80 -24.68 -0.51
CA LEU A 369 11.71 -24.05 -1.46
C LEU A 369 12.78 -25.00 -2.04
N GLY A 370 12.82 -26.26 -1.59
CA GLY A 370 13.81 -27.25 -2.00
C GLY A 370 15.18 -27.07 -1.31
N CYS A 371 15.21 -26.45 -0.14
CA CYS A 371 16.42 -26.20 0.63
C CYS A 371 16.65 -27.24 1.72
N ALA A 372 17.90 -27.38 2.16
CA ALA A 372 18.18 -28.10 3.36
C ALA A 372 17.67 -27.34 4.61
N PRO A 373 17.35 -28.05 5.71
CA PRO A 373 16.89 -27.44 6.95
C PRO A 373 17.82 -26.32 7.43
N ILE A 374 17.25 -25.21 7.88
CA ILE A 374 17.96 -24.00 8.31
C ILE A 374 18.19 -24.01 9.82
N ALA A 375 17.19 -24.43 10.57
CA ALA A 375 17.29 -24.60 12.01
C ALA A 375 17.67 -26.06 12.38
N PRO A 376 18.33 -26.28 13.53
CA PRO A 376 18.68 -27.61 13.99
C PRO A 376 17.44 -28.46 14.31
N LYS A 377 17.54 -29.78 14.12
CA LYS A 377 16.48 -30.69 14.54
C LYS A 377 16.33 -30.64 16.06
N GLY A 378 15.11 -30.42 16.56
CA GLY A 378 14.82 -30.36 18.00
C GLY A 378 14.87 -28.95 18.61
N ALA A 379 15.07 -27.91 17.82
CA ALA A 379 14.86 -26.52 18.29
C ALA A 379 13.37 -26.20 18.56
N ALA A 380 12.47 -27.05 18.10
CA ALA A 380 11.03 -26.97 18.34
C ALA A 380 10.65 -27.79 19.59
N ARG A 381 11.21 -27.48 20.77
CA ARG A 381 10.81 -28.06 22.06
C ARG A 381 10.84 -27.00 23.11
#